data_306171c9c138d0d7231c7740dfb7875f
#
_entry.id   306171c9c138d0d7231c7740dfb7875f
#
_cell.length_a   1.000
_cell.length_b   1.000
_cell.length_c   1.000
_cell.angle_alpha   90.00
_cell.angle_beta   90.00
_cell.angle_gamma   90.00
#
_symmetry.space_group_name_H-M   'P 1'
#
loop_
_entity.id
_entity.type
_entity.pdbx_description
1 polymer ?
#
loop_
_entity_poly.entity_id
_entity_poly.type
_entity_poly.pdbx_seq_one_letter_code
_entity_poly.pdbx_strand_id
1 'polypeptide(L)'
;MEIFQQLSSINVNSKTEKKGKFTYLSWSFAWAELKKVSPTATSKVYHDENTNMPYFASKAGVIVKVGVTIEGLEHINYLPVMDFRNASIPADKVNMMDVNKAIQRCTVKAIALHGLGLYIYAGEDLPEEPPREDASVLLNNCKTLVELATVFKSLNIAEKTETNSLKEELKLKLK
;
A
#
# COMPACT_ATOMS: atom_id res chain seq x y z
N MET A 1 30.12 -3.86 0.46
CA MET A 1 28.75 -3.81 1.07
C MET A 1 27.80 -4.27 -0.02
N GLU A 2 26.95 -5.26 0.26
CA GLU A 2 26.01 -5.75 -0.76
C GLU A 2 25.02 -4.66 -1.18
N ILE A 3 24.64 -4.65 -2.45
CA ILE A 3 23.73 -3.64 -3.06
C ILE A 3 22.44 -3.47 -2.24
N PHE A 4 21.86 -4.58 -1.77
CA PHE A 4 20.67 -4.54 -0.93
C PHE A 4 20.88 -3.72 0.35
N GLN A 5 22.01 -3.90 1.04
CA GLN A 5 22.31 -3.13 2.27
C GLN A 5 22.50 -1.65 1.98
N GLN A 6 23.16 -1.31 0.85
CA GLN A 6 23.34 0.09 0.44
C GLN A 6 22.00 0.74 0.15
N LEU A 7 21.15 0.11 -0.65
CA LEU A 7 19.83 0.64 -1.02
C LEU A 7 18.88 0.71 0.18
N SER A 8 18.88 -0.28 1.06
CA SER A 8 18.01 -0.32 2.24
C SER A 8 18.39 0.71 3.30
N SER A 9 19.64 1.19 3.32
CA SER A 9 20.08 2.24 4.23
C SER A 9 19.60 3.65 3.83
N ILE A 10 19.11 3.83 2.59
CA ILE A 10 18.64 5.13 2.10
C ILE A 10 17.26 5.44 2.69
N ASN A 11 17.18 6.54 3.42
CA ASN A 11 15.92 7.03 3.96
C ASN A 11 15.12 7.77 2.86
N VAL A 12 13.98 7.21 2.46
CA VAL A 12 13.12 7.78 1.42
C VAL A 12 11.92 8.56 1.97
N ASN A 13 11.75 8.66 3.29
CA ASN A 13 10.54 9.22 3.93
C ASN A 13 10.19 10.64 3.45
N SER A 14 11.20 11.50 3.25
CA SER A 14 11.00 12.88 2.79
C SER A 14 10.54 12.99 1.32
N LYS A 15 10.53 11.88 0.58
CA LYS A 15 10.15 11.79 -0.84
C LYS A 15 8.93 10.91 -1.07
N THR A 16 8.25 10.56 0.02
CA THR A 16 7.01 9.78 -0.03
C THR A 16 5.80 10.67 0.18
N GLU A 17 4.69 10.28 -0.43
CA GLU A 17 3.37 10.87 -0.24
C GLU A 17 2.42 9.81 0.29
N LYS A 18 1.62 10.16 1.31
CA LYS A 18 0.54 9.30 1.80
C LYS A 18 -0.77 9.61 1.08
N LYS A 19 -1.44 8.57 0.59
CA LYS A 19 -2.80 8.64 0.01
C LYS A 19 -3.66 7.55 0.64
N GLY A 20 -4.48 7.92 1.62
CA GLY A 20 -5.19 6.96 2.46
C GLY A 20 -4.20 6.09 3.27
N LYS A 21 -4.36 4.77 3.20
CA LYS A 21 -3.47 3.80 3.87
C LYS A 21 -2.16 3.49 3.12
N PHE A 22 -2.01 3.97 1.88
CA PHE A 22 -0.86 3.66 1.04
C PHE A 22 0.19 4.76 1.05
N THR A 23 1.44 4.35 0.97
CA THR A 23 2.60 5.24 0.85
C THR A 23 3.15 5.13 -0.56
N TYR A 24 3.33 6.27 -1.22
CA TYR A 24 3.84 6.36 -2.60
C TYR A 24 5.22 7.01 -2.59
N LEU A 25 6.17 6.34 -3.25
CA LEU A 25 7.48 6.90 -3.54
C LEU A 25 7.50 7.35 -5.00
N SER A 26 8.03 8.56 -5.27
CA SER A 26 8.20 9.06 -6.64
C SER A 26 9.11 8.12 -7.45
N TRP A 27 8.66 7.68 -8.63
CA TRP A 27 9.44 6.81 -9.50
C TRP A 27 10.75 7.45 -9.95
N SER A 28 10.75 8.74 -10.24
CA SER A 28 11.94 9.48 -10.67
C SER A 28 12.99 9.58 -9.56
N PHE A 29 12.55 9.79 -8.32
CA PHE A 29 13.43 9.76 -7.16
C PHE A 29 14.01 8.36 -6.93
N ALA A 30 13.15 7.33 -6.92
CA ALA A 30 13.61 5.95 -6.75
C ALA A 30 14.63 5.54 -7.80
N TRP A 31 14.38 5.89 -9.07
CA TRP A 31 15.29 5.62 -10.17
C TRP A 31 16.61 6.37 -10.02
N ALA A 32 16.57 7.66 -9.64
CA ALA A 32 17.77 8.45 -9.44
C ALA A 32 18.64 7.91 -8.31
N GLU A 33 18.07 7.54 -7.18
CA GLU A 33 18.82 6.93 -6.07
C GLU A 33 19.40 5.56 -6.45
N LEU A 34 18.62 4.74 -7.16
CA LEU A 34 19.11 3.48 -7.69
C LEU A 34 20.34 3.68 -8.59
N LYS A 35 20.28 4.64 -9.53
CA LYS A 35 21.37 4.90 -10.47
C LYS A 35 22.61 5.48 -9.81
N LYS A 36 22.52 6.12 -8.65
CA LYS A 36 23.69 6.55 -7.86
C LYS A 36 24.44 5.35 -7.28
N VAL A 37 23.72 4.31 -6.83
CA VAL A 37 24.30 3.10 -6.25
C VAL A 37 24.74 2.12 -7.34
N SER A 38 23.90 1.93 -8.37
CA SER A 38 24.18 1.04 -9.50
C SER A 38 23.93 1.75 -10.84
N PRO A 39 24.95 2.41 -11.42
CA PRO A 39 24.83 3.14 -12.69
C PRO A 39 24.41 2.25 -13.86
N THR A 40 24.71 0.95 -13.80
CA THR A 40 24.40 -0.04 -14.84
C THR A 40 23.00 -0.66 -14.71
N ALA A 41 22.26 -0.34 -13.62
CA ALA A 41 20.91 -0.85 -13.43
C ALA A 41 20.02 -0.54 -14.64
N THR A 42 19.20 -1.53 -15.03
CA THR A 42 18.25 -1.42 -16.14
C THR A 42 16.83 -1.74 -15.69
N SER A 43 15.86 -1.24 -16.42
CA SER A 43 14.45 -1.56 -16.23
C SER A 43 13.86 -2.09 -17.53
N LYS A 44 12.99 -3.10 -17.43
CA LYS A 44 12.30 -3.72 -18.55
C LYS A 44 10.80 -3.76 -18.27
N VAL A 45 10.01 -3.18 -19.16
CA VAL A 45 8.57 -3.39 -19.21
C VAL A 45 8.30 -4.62 -20.06
N TYR A 46 7.57 -5.59 -19.53
CA TYR A 46 7.20 -6.79 -20.27
C TYR A 46 5.93 -6.53 -21.08
N HIS A 47 5.90 -7.03 -22.28
CA HIS A 47 4.78 -6.91 -23.21
C HIS A 47 4.07 -8.26 -23.35
N ASP A 48 2.78 -8.21 -23.59
CA ASP A 48 2.01 -9.39 -24.02
C ASP A 48 2.45 -9.83 -25.40
N GLU A 49 2.77 -11.10 -25.58
CA GLU A 49 3.36 -11.63 -26.82
C GLU A 49 2.40 -11.59 -28.00
N ASN A 50 1.09 -11.63 -27.77
CA ASN A 50 0.08 -11.66 -28.82
C ASN A 50 -0.30 -10.25 -29.29
N THR A 51 -0.37 -9.29 -28.37
CA THR A 51 -0.85 -7.92 -28.65
C THR A 51 0.26 -6.90 -28.72
N ASN A 52 1.46 -7.24 -28.26
CA ASN A 52 2.60 -6.33 -28.06
C ASN A 52 2.27 -5.12 -27.14
N MET A 53 1.23 -5.23 -26.33
CA MET A 53 0.89 -4.18 -25.37
C MET A 53 1.71 -4.32 -24.08
N PRO A 54 2.06 -3.20 -23.39
CA PRO A 54 2.84 -3.23 -22.15
C PRO A 54 1.99 -3.62 -20.93
N TYR A 55 1.01 -4.47 -21.15
CA TYR A 55 0.12 -4.99 -20.12
C TYR A 55 -0.50 -6.33 -20.55
N PHE A 56 -1.01 -7.06 -19.59
CA PHE A 56 -1.70 -8.32 -19.78
C PHE A 56 -3.16 -8.16 -19.33
N ALA A 57 -4.10 -8.45 -20.22
CA ALA A 57 -5.53 -8.30 -19.97
C ALA A 57 -6.23 -9.65 -19.78
N SER A 58 -7.18 -9.70 -18.87
CA SER A 58 -8.05 -10.85 -18.64
C SER A 58 -9.44 -10.39 -18.20
N LYS A 59 -10.37 -11.35 -17.99
CA LYS A 59 -11.69 -11.03 -17.39
C LYS A 59 -11.58 -10.45 -15.97
N ALA A 60 -10.49 -10.71 -15.26
CA ALA A 60 -10.26 -10.19 -13.91
C ALA A 60 -9.73 -8.74 -13.89
N GLY A 61 -9.34 -8.20 -15.04
CA GLY A 61 -8.77 -6.85 -15.17
C GLY A 61 -7.46 -6.85 -15.96
N VAL A 62 -6.66 -5.83 -15.74
CA VAL A 62 -5.38 -5.60 -16.44
C VAL A 62 -4.25 -5.54 -15.42
N ILE A 63 -3.12 -6.18 -15.75
CA ILE A 63 -1.91 -6.16 -14.93
C ILE A 63 -0.70 -5.75 -15.77
N VAL A 64 0.20 -4.99 -15.20
CA VAL A 64 1.52 -4.70 -15.77
C VAL A 64 2.59 -5.56 -15.12
N LYS A 65 3.67 -5.82 -15.83
CA LYS A 65 4.82 -6.58 -15.37
C LYS A 65 6.10 -5.79 -15.67
N VAL A 66 6.91 -5.52 -14.65
CA VAL A 66 8.16 -4.76 -14.77
C VAL A 66 9.27 -5.50 -14.05
N GLY A 67 10.42 -5.62 -14.70
CA GLY A 67 11.67 -6.10 -14.12
C GLY A 67 12.67 -4.96 -13.92
N VAL A 68 13.44 -5.04 -12.85
CA VAL A 68 14.61 -4.19 -12.61
C VAL A 68 15.80 -5.11 -12.37
N THR A 69 16.87 -4.88 -13.13
CA THR A 69 18.09 -5.70 -13.08
C THR A 69 19.23 -4.88 -12.51
N ILE A 70 19.90 -5.42 -11.49
CA ILE A 70 21.11 -4.88 -10.86
C ILE A 70 22.16 -6.00 -10.82
N GLU A 71 23.34 -5.77 -11.37
CA GLU A 71 24.45 -6.74 -11.38
C GLU A 71 24.04 -8.15 -11.87
N GLY A 72 23.15 -8.21 -12.85
CA GLY A 72 22.66 -9.46 -13.43
C GLY A 72 21.50 -10.12 -12.67
N LEU A 73 21.15 -9.66 -11.47
CA LEU A 73 19.96 -10.10 -10.75
C LEU A 73 18.75 -9.27 -11.15
N GLU A 74 17.73 -9.91 -11.72
CA GLU A 74 16.45 -9.27 -12.03
C GLU A 74 15.42 -9.57 -10.95
N HIS A 75 14.80 -8.53 -10.40
CA HIS A 75 13.57 -8.62 -9.63
C HIS A 75 12.39 -8.15 -10.44
N ILE A 76 11.38 -9.01 -10.56
CA ILE A 76 10.15 -8.75 -11.30
C ILE A 76 9.02 -8.46 -10.33
N ASN A 77 8.24 -7.43 -10.63
CA ASN A 77 7.00 -7.13 -9.92
C ASN A 77 5.83 -7.08 -10.88
N TYR A 78 4.64 -7.35 -10.35
CA TYR A 78 3.37 -7.26 -11.04
C TYR A 78 2.47 -6.27 -10.32
N LEU A 79 1.74 -5.44 -11.05
CA LEU A 79 0.81 -4.49 -10.44
C LEU A 79 -0.48 -4.43 -11.25
N PRO A 80 -1.65 -4.60 -10.62
CA PRO A 80 -2.93 -4.34 -11.27
C PRO A 80 -3.05 -2.88 -11.70
N VAL A 81 -3.69 -2.63 -12.84
CA VAL A 81 -4.12 -1.29 -13.22
C VAL A 81 -5.35 -0.93 -12.39
N MET A 82 -5.24 0.13 -11.60
CA MET A 82 -6.19 0.48 -10.55
C MET A 82 -6.66 1.93 -10.70
N ASP A 83 -7.88 2.18 -10.26
CA ASP A 83 -8.45 3.51 -10.14
C ASP A 83 -7.88 4.29 -8.92
N PHE A 84 -8.41 5.48 -8.66
CA PHE A 84 -8.00 6.32 -7.52
C PHE A 84 -8.35 5.75 -6.14
N ARG A 85 -9.24 4.75 -6.09
CA ARG A 85 -9.62 4.02 -4.86
C ARG A 85 -8.80 2.74 -4.68
N ASN A 86 -7.84 2.50 -5.58
CA ASN A 86 -7.06 1.26 -5.68
C ASN A 86 -7.91 0.01 -5.98
N ALA A 87 -9.09 0.18 -6.58
CA ALA A 87 -9.87 -0.91 -7.15
C ALA A 87 -9.38 -1.23 -8.57
N SER A 88 -9.33 -2.54 -8.91
CA SER A 88 -8.93 -2.97 -10.26
C SER A 88 -9.90 -2.42 -11.30
N ILE A 89 -9.37 -1.83 -12.37
CA ILE A 89 -10.16 -1.31 -13.49
C ILE A 89 -10.48 -2.49 -14.44
N PRO A 90 -11.76 -2.67 -14.83
CA PRO A 90 -12.14 -3.65 -15.86
C PRO A 90 -11.39 -3.41 -17.17
N ALA A 91 -11.02 -4.48 -17.88
CA ALA A 91 -10.16 -4.40 -19.06
C ALA A 91 -10.72 -3.50 -20.19
N ASP A 92 -12.05 -3.43 -20.33
CA ASP A 92 -12.75 -2.59 -21.29
C ASP A 92 -12.78 -1.08 -20.95
N LYS A 93 -12.35 -0.72 -19.72
CA LYS A 93 -12.34 0.66 -19.21
C LYS A 93 -10.95 1.20 -18.95
N VAL A 94 -9.91 0.37 -19.08
CA VAL A 94 -8.51 0.80 -18.91
C VAL A 94 -8.10 1.70 -20.05
N ASN A 95 -7.45 2.82 -19.73
CA ASN A 95 -6.80 3.68 -20.71
C ASN A 95 -5.27 3.68 -20.54
N MET A 96 -4.54 4.16 -21.54
CA MET A 96 -3.08 4.12 -21.55
C MET A 96 -2.44 5.00 -20.47
N MET A 97 -3.13 6.03 -19.97
CA MET A 97 -2.65 6.84 -18.84
C MET A 97 -2.64 6.02 -17.55
N ASP A 98 -3.66 5.18 -17.33
CA ASP A 98 -3.72 4.30 -16.17
C ASP A 98 -2.66 3.21 -16.26
N VAL A 99 -2.44 2.64 -17.44
CA VAL A 99 -1.34 1.69 -17.72
C VAL A 99 0.02 2.33 -17.41
N ASN A 100 0.27 3.55 -17.90
CA ASN A 100 1.54 4.25 -17.64
C ASN A 100 1.77 4.52 -16.15
N LYS A 101 0.74 4.94 -15.41
CA LYS A 101 0.81 5.11 -13.95
C LYS A 101 1.12 3.79 -13.24
N ALA A 102 0.49 2.70 -13.68
CA ALA A 102 0.72 1.37 -13.13
C ALA A 102 2.17 0.90 -13.39
N ILE A 103 2.71 1.13 -14.61
CA ILE A 103 4.11 0.82 -14.94
C ILE A 103 5.06 1.58 -14.01
N GLN A 104 4.87 2.88 -13.81
CA GLN A 104 5.72 3.69 -12.94
C GLN A 104 5.70 3.18 -11.49
N ARG A 105 4.52 2.89 -10.94
CA ARG A 105 4.35 2.30 -9.60
C ARG A 105 4.97 0.90 -9.50
N CYS A 106 4.79 0.08 -10.53
CA CYS A 106 5.37 -1.26 -10.61
C CYS A 106 6.91 -1.21 -10.62
N THR A 107 7.49 -0.24 -11.36
CA THR A 107 8.95 -0.01 -11.39
C THR A 107 9.48 0.30 -10.00
N VAL A 108 8.81 1.18 -9.23
CA VAL A 108 9.23 1.50 -7.85
C VAL A 108 9.18 0.27 -6.95
N LYS A 109 8.15 -0.56 -7.06
CA LYS A 109 8.04 -1.82 -6.31
C LYS A 109 9.13 -2.83 -6.71
N ALA A 110 9.48 -2.91 -7.99
CA ALA A 110 10.59 -3.75 -8.46
C ALA A 110 11.95 -3.25 -7.92
N ILE A 111 12.16 -1.92 -7.86
CA ILE A 111 13.34 -1.32 -7.22
C ILE A 111 13.37 -1.64 -5.71
N ALA A 112 12.23 -1.60 -5.05
CA ALA A 112 12.13 -1.87 -3.62
C ALA A 112 12.56 -3.30 -3.26
N LEU A 113 12.35 -4.27 -4.14
CA LEU A 113 12.83 -5.64 -3.96
C LEU A 113 14.37 -5.73 -3.90
N HIS A 114 15.08 -4.74 -4.45
CA HIS A 114 16.51 -4.59 -4.30
C HIS A 114 16.92 -3.81 -3.03
N GLY A 115 15.96 -3.39 -2.19
CA GLY A 115 16.19 -2.77 -0.88
C GLY A 115 15.70 -1.33 -0.75
N LEU A 116 15.66 -0.52 -1.82
CA LEU A 116 15.34 0.90 -1.74
C LEU A 116 13.89 1.16 -1.30
N GLY A 117 13.73 1.68 -0.08
CA GLY A 117 12.42 2.03 0.45
C GLY A 117 11.48 0.85 0.65
N LEU A 118 11.98 -0.38 0.74
CA LEU A 118 11.16 -1.60 0.92
C LEU A 118 10.24 -1.49 2.14
N TYR A 119 10.71 -0.85 3.20
CA TYR A 119 9.96 -0.68 4.45
C TYR A 119 8.67 0.16 4.32
N ILE A 120 8.53 1.00 3.27
CA ILE A 120 7.30 1.80 3.08
C ILE A 120 6.10 0.93 2.66
N TYR A 121 6.36 -0.27 2.16
CA TYR A 121 5.35 -1.24 1.75
C TYR A 121 5.00 -2.25 2.84
N ALA A 122 5.66 -2.19 4.00
CA ALA A 122 5.36 -3.07 5.12
C ALA A 122 3.90 -2.89 5.56
N GLY A 123 3.15 -3.99 5.57
CA GLY A 123 1.74 -4.00 5.96
C GLY A 123 0.73 -3.77 4.82
N GLU A 124 1.16 -3.52 3.57
CA GLU A 124 0.23 -3.40 2.43
C GLU A 124 -0.57 -4.69 2.16
N ASP A 125 0.02 -5.85 2.45
CA ASP A 125 -0.58 -7.17 2.19
C ASP A 125 -1.29 -7.76 3.42
N LEU A 126 -1.36 -7.02 4.53
CA LEU A 126 -2.12 -7.49 5.69
C LEU A 126 -3.61 -7.52 5.34
N PRO A 127 -4.34 -8.58 5.74
CA PRO A 127 -5.78 -8.64 5.59
C PRO A 127 -6.42 -7.37 6.16
N GLU A 128 -7.41 -6.82 5.46
CA GLU A 128 -8.21 -5.74 6.05
C GLU A 128 -8.88 -6.33 7.28
N GLU A 129 -8.70 -5.66 8.43
CA GLU A 129 -9.55 -5.96 9.58
C GLU A 129 -11.01 -5.79 9.12
N PRO A 130 -11.89 -6.75 9.43
CA PRO A 130 -13.31 -6.57 9.13
C PRO A 130 -13.74 -5.21 9.71
N PRO A 131 -14.66 -4.49 9.04
CA PRO A 131 -15.12 -3.21 9.53
C PRO A 131 -15.59 -3.40 10.98
N ARG A 132 -14.85 -2.82 11.92
CA ARG A 132 -15.26 -2.81 13.32
C ARG A 132 -16.53 -2.01 13.41
N GLU A 133 -17.49 -2.49 14.19
CA GLU A 133 -18.63 -1.67 14.57
C GLU A 133 -18.14 -0.36 15.20
N ASP A 134 -18.81 0.73 14.89
CA ASP A 134 -18.52 2.03 15.48
C ASP A 134 -18.45 1.93 17.00
N ALA A 135 -17.39 2.49 17.58
CA ALA A 135 -17.16 2.43 19.03
C ALA A 135 -18.36 2.94 19.83
N SER A 136 -19.07 3.95 19.30
CA SER A 136 -20.31 4.47 19.92
C SER A 136 -21.43 3.44 19.91
N VAL A 137 -21.55 2.65 18.83
CA VAL A 137 -22.54 1.57 18.74
C VAL A 137 -22.22 0.46 19.74
N LEU A 138 -20.94 0.04 19.80
CA LEU A 138 -20.49 -0.97 20.76
C LEU A 138 -20.79 -0.56 22.20
N LEU A 139 -20.53 0.71 22.56
CA LEU A 139 -20.79 1.21 23.91
C LEU A 139 -22.29 1.32 24.20
N ASN A 140 -23.11 1.78 23.25
CA ASN A 140 -24.56 1.88 23.43
C ASN A 140 -25.25 0.51 23.57
N ASN A 141 -24.66 -0.55 23.05
CA ASN A 141 -25.16 -1.92 23.19
C ASN A 141 -24.88 -2.55 24.56
N CYS A 142 -24.03 -1.95 25.39
CA CYS A 142 -23.72 -2.44 26.73
C CYS A 142 -24.93 -2.31 27.67
N LYS A 143 -25.25 -3.37 28.38
CA LYS A 143 -26.39 -3.43 29.32
C LYS A 143 -25.95 -3.35 30.78
N THR A 144 -24.68 -3.49 31.07
CA THR A 144 -24.10 -3.48 32.41
C THR A 144 -22.83 -2.62 32.47
N LEU A 145 -22.51 -2.13 33.68
CA LEU A 145 -21.25 -1.40 33.90
C LEU A 145 -20.00 -2.25 33.61
N VAL A 146 -20.08 -3.55 33.82
CA VAL A 146 -18.98 -4.49 33.57
C VAL A 146 -18.73 -4.62 32.06
N GLU A 147 -19.80 -4.80 31.26
CA GLU A 147 -19.71 -4.81 29.82
C GLU A 147 -19.15 -3.49 29.25
N LEU A 148 -19.67 -2.36 29.74
CA LEU A 148 -19.21 -1.04 29.32
C LEU A 148 -17.71 -0.84 29.61
N ALA A 149 -17.23 -1.27 30.78
CA ALA A 149 -15.82 -1.18 31.13
C ALA A 149 -14.95 -2.09 30.25
N THR A 150 -15.42 -3.29 29.96
CA THR A 150 -14.70 -4.27 29.12
C THR A 150 -14.59 -3.80 27.67
N VAL A 151 -15.71 -3.36 27.08
CA VAL A 151 -15.75 -2.83 25.71
C VAL A 151 -14.88 -1.57 25.61
N PHE A 152 -15.00 -0.62 26.53
CA PHE A 152 -14.18 0.59 26.50
C PHE A 152 -12.68 0.28 26.63
N LYS A 153 -12.29 -0.73 27.40
CA LYS A 153 -10.88 -1.14 27.52
C LYS A 153 -10.32 -1.69 26.22
N SER A 154 -11.14 -2.37 25.40
CA SER A 154 -10.74 -2.94 24.11
C SER A 154 -10.59 -1.92 22.98
N LEU A 155 -11.13 -0.70 23.12
CA LEU A 155 -11.02 0.37 22.14
C LEU A 155 -9.57 0.88 22.03
N ASN A 156 -9.20 1.37 20.82
CA ASN A 156 -7.92 2.05 20.63
C ASN A 156 -7.91 3.46 21.25
N ILE A 157 -6.76 4.15 21.21
CA ILE A 157 -6.58 5.46 21.86
C ILE A 157 -7.50 6.53 21.26
N ALA A 158 -7.66 6.56 19.92
CA ALA A 158 -8.50 7.54 19.25
C ALA A 158 -9.98 7.32 19.57
N GLU A 159 -10.47 6.08 19.47
CA GLU A 159 -11.84 5.68 19.83
C GLU A 159 -12.15 6.01 21.30
N LYS A 160 -11.20 5.75 22.21
CA LYS A 160 -11.34 6.11 23.64
C LYS A 160 -11.50 7.61 23.84
N THR A 161 -10.73 8.41 23.10
CA THR A 161 -10.80 9.87 23.21
C THR A 161 -12.16 10.39 22.71
N GLU A 162 -12.61 9.92 21.55
CA GLU A 162 -13.86 10.32 20.93
C GLU A 162 -15.09 9.88 21.74
N THR A 163 -15.06 8.70 22.34
CA THR A 163 -16.22 8.12 23.04
C THR A 163 -16.19 8.29 24.55
N ASN A 164 -15.21 9.00 25.12
CA ASN A 164 -15.09 9.16 26.56
C ASN A 164 -16.31 9.85 27.19
N SER A 165 -16.87 10.87 26.55
CA SER A 165 -18.09 11.58 27.01
C SER A 165 -19.29 10.64 27.02
N LEU A 166 -19.47 9.86 25.97
CA LEU A 166 -20.53 8.85 25.87
C LEU A 166 -20.43 7.78 26.96
N LYS A 167 -19.22 7.29 27.21
CA LYS A 167 -18.96 6.32 28.28
C LYS A 167 -19.40 6.87 29.68
N GLU A 168 -19.06 8.13 30.01
CA GLU A 168 -19.43 8.71 31.27
C GLU A 168 -20.97 8.91 31.37
N GLU A 169 -21.64 9.26 30.28
CA GLU A 169 -23.10 9.32 30.22
C GLU A 169 -23.73 7.94 30.44
N LEU A 170 -23.24 6.90 29.77
CA LEU A 170 -23.73 5.53 29.93
C LEU A 170 -23.50 4.97 31.33
N LYS A 171 -22.40 5.32 32.00
CA LYS A 171 -22.18 4.96 33.40
C LYS A 171 -23.27 5.50 34.35
N LEU A 172 -23.82 6.68 34.06
CA LEU A 172 -24.89 7.24 34.86
C LEU A 172 -26.23 6.55 34.59
N LYS A 173 -26.45 6.09 33.36
CA LYS A 173 -27.70 5.39 32.97
C LYS A 173 -27.75 3.93 33.43
N LEU A 174 -26.58 3.29 33.58
CA LEU A 174 -26.46 1.86 33.96
C LEU A 174 -26.26 1.64 35.47
N LYS A 175 -26.29 2.70 36.29
CA LYS A 175 -26.31 2.62 37.73
C LYS A 175 -27.73 2.35 38.25
#